data_c015511bf73ff829627affbe5d4ad753
#
_entry.id   c015511bf73ff829627affbe5d4ad753
#
_cell.length_a   1.000
_cell.length_b   1.000
_cell.length_c   1.000
_cell.angle_alpha   90.00
_cell.angle_beta   90.00
_cell.angle_gamma   90.00
#
_symmetry.space_group_name_H-M   'P 1'
#
loop_
_entity.id
_entity.type
_entity.pdbx_description
1 polymer ?
#
loop_
_entity_poly.entity_id
_entity_poly.type
_entity_poly.pdbx_seq_one_letter_code
_entity_poly.pdbx_strand_id
1 'polypeptide(L)'
;DYSPLDRAQKKQVLDIATKELLTPKGLRTLSPKSGGYNPNYVGPQIQRDYAYHQGTAWPWLMGFYMEAYLRIYKMSGLSFIERQLIGLEDELTIHCISSLPELFDGNPPFKGRGAVSFAMNVAEVLRILKLLSKYY
;
A
#
# COMPACT_ATOMS: atom_id res chain seq x y z
N ASP A 1 10.85 2.09 -20.04
CA ASP A 1 9.81 1.05 -19.95
C ASP A 1 10.39 -0.32 -20.30
N TYR A 2 11.03 -0.95 -19.31
CA TYR A 2 11.67 -2.27 -19.46
C TYR A 2 10.78 -3.43 -19.01
N SER A 3 9.45 -3.27 -19.01
CA SER A 3 8.53 -4.32 -18.62
C SER A 3 8.35 -5.33 -19.77
N PRO A 4 8.51 -6.64 -19.52
CA PRO A 4 8.25 -7.67 -20.53
C PRO A 4 6.76 -7.85 -20.83
N LEU A 5 5.88 -7.22 -20.02
CA LEU A 5 4.43 -7.34 -20.14
C LEU A 5 3.88 -6.36 -21.16
N ASP A 6 2.93 -6.80 -21.97
CA ASP A 6 2.13 -5.92 -22.81
C ASP A 6 1.10 -5.12 -21.97
N ARG A 7 0.36 -4.22 -22.64
CA ARG A 7 -0.62 -3.35 -21.95
C ARG A 7 -1.77 -4.12 -21.30
N ALA A 8 -2.24 -5.18 -21.94
CA ALA A 8 -3.35 -6.00 -21.43
C ALA A 8 -2.91 -6.78 -20.21
N GLN A 9 -1.73 -7.38 -20.26
CA GLN A 9 -1.12 -8.09 -19.14
C GLN A 9 -0.84 -7.15 -17.95
N LYS A 10 -0.30 -5.94 -18.18
CA LYS A 10 -0.10 -4.93 -17.13
C LYS A 10 -1.42 -4.58 -16.44
N LYS A 11 -2.50 -4.42 -17.22
CA LYS A 11 -3.83 -4.15 -16.68
C LYS A 11 -4.33 -5.31 -15.83
N GLN A 12 -4.20 -6.55 -16.30
CA GLN A 12 -4.61 -7.75 -15.55
C GLN A 12 -3.87 -7.87 -14.21
N VAL A 13 -2.56 -7.66 -14.19
CA VAL A 13 -1.77 -7.65 -12.95
C VAL A 13 -2.28 -6.59 -11.99
N LEU A 14 -2.53 -5.38 -12.49
CA LEU A 14 -3.05 -4.29 -11.68
C LEU A 14 -4.45 -4.58 -11.13
N ASP A 15 -5.35 -5.13 -11.94
CA ASP A 15 -6.71 -5.51 -11.53
C ASP A 15 -6.66 -6.58 -10.43
N ILE A 16 -5.79 -7.57 -10.54
CA ILE A 16 -5.57 -8.60 -9.51
C ILE A 16 -5.02 -7.97 -8.23
N ALA A 17 -3.99 -7.12 -8.33
CA ALA A 17 -3.42 -6.43 -7.18
C ALA A 17 -4.47 -5.55 -6.47
N THR A 18 -5.31 -4.85 -7.23
CA THR A 18 -6.42 -4.06 -6.69
C THR A 18 -7.41 -4.93 -5.91
N LYS A 19 -7.80 -6.05 -6.50
CA LYS A 19 -8.83 -6.93 -5.94
C LYS A 19 -8.36 -7.70 -4.71
N GLU A 20 -7.12 -8.18 -4.72
CA GLU A 20 -6.62 -9.11 -3.71
C GLU A 20 -5.77 -8.43 -2.62
N LEU A 21 -5.01 -7.39 -2.99
CA LEU A 21 -4.00 -6.83 -2.11
C LEU A 21 -4.33 -5.43 -1.58
N LEU A 22 -5.08 -4.63 -2.31
CA LEU A 22 -5.33 -3.25 -1.91
C LEU A 22 -6.16 -3.17 -0.62
N THR A 23 -5.69 -2.32 0.29
CA THR A 23 -6.39 -1.91 1.51
C THR A 23 -6.38 -0.37 1.62
N PRO A 24 -7.19 0.24 2.48
CA PRO A 24 -7.13 1.68 2.70
C PRO A 24 -5.79 2.19 3.26
N LYS A 25 -4.95 1.30 3.80
CA LYS A 25 -3.71 1.66 4.53
C LYS A 25 -2.42 1.16 3.85
N GLY A 26 -2.53 0.42 2.76
CA GLY A 26 -1.37 -0.14 2.06
C GLY A 26 -1.74 -1.31 1.16
N LEU A 27 -0.76 -1.92 0.51
CA LEU A 27 -0.95 -3.21 -0.16
C LEU A 27 -0.53 -4.36 0.76
N ARG A 28 -1.39 -5.38 0.81
CA ARG A 28 -1.06 -6.64 1.48
C ARG A 28 0.12 -7.33 0.80
N THR A 29 0.95 -7.95 1.60
CA THR A 29 2.07 -8.76 1.14
C THR A 29 1.66 -10.14 0.63
N LEU A 30 0.46 -10.60 0.99
CA LEU A 30 -0.12 -11.86 0.54
C LEU A 30 -1.64 -11.73 0.42
N SER A 31 -2.24 -12.40 -0.58
CA SER A 31 -3.69 -12.43 -0.75
C SER A 31 -4.37 -13.19 0.39
N PRO A 32 -5.54 -12.73 0.89
CA PRO A 32 -6.34 -13.46 1.86
C PRO A 32 -6.77 -14.87 1.42
N LYS A 33 -6.68 -15.17 0.13
CA LYS A 33 -7.01 -16.48 -0.43
C LYS A 33 -5.84 -17.46 -0.42
N SER A 34 -4.65 -16.99 -0.12
CA SER A 34 -3.44 -17.81 -0.12
C SER A 34 -3.30 -18.60 1.17
N GLY A 35 -2.85 -19.85 1.05
CA GLY A 35 -2.43 -20.60 2.23
C GLY A 35 -1.31 -19.89 2.97
N GLY A 36 -1.37 -19.87 4.30
CA GLY A 36 -0.39 -19.16 5.12
C GLY A 36 -0.67 -17.65 5.31
N TYR A 37 -1.82 -17.15 4.83
CA TYR A 37 -2.23 -15.77 5.09
C TYR A 37 -2.29 -15.47 6.59
N ASN A 38 -1.48 -14.53 7.04
CA ASN A 38 -1.38 -14.08 8.42
C ASN A 38 -1.35 -12.55 8.47
N PRO A 39 -2.52 -11.90 8.59
CA PRO A 39 -2.64 -10.46 8.45
C PRO A 39 -2.26 -9.66 9.71
N ASN A 40 -2.10 -10.32 10.87
CA ASN A 40 -1.95 -9.62 12.14
C ASN A 40 -0.49 -9.64 12.62
N TYR A 41 0.10 -8.47 12.75
CA TYR A 41 1.46 -8.30 13.27
C TYR A 41 1.43 -8.14 14.79
N VAL A 42 1.22 -9.25 15.52
CA VAL A 42 1.02 -9.26 16.97
C VAL A 42 1.73 -10.44 17.64
N GLY A 43 1.90 -10.37 18.95
CA GLY A 43 2.47 -11.45 19.76
C GLY A 43 4.00 -11.40 19.90
N PRO A 44 4.63 -12.50 20.31
CA PRO A 44 6.10 -12.64 20.40
C PRO A 44 6.78 -12.44 19.06
N GLN A 45 8.08 -12.14 19.10
CA GLN A 45 8.87 -11.84 17.91
C GLN A 45 8.70 -12.89 16.80
N ILE A 46 8.80 -14.16 17.12
CA ILE A 46 8.68 -15.26 16.16
C ILE A 46 7.34 -15.25 15.39
N GLN A 47 6.24 -14.89 16.08
CA GLN A 47 4.92 -14.77 15.44
C GLN A 47 4.85 -13.53 14.53
N ARG A 48 5.44 -12.43 14.97
CA ARG A 48 5.51 -11.20 14.17
C ARG A 48 6.37 -11.39 12.93
N ASP A 49 7.51 -12.04 13.06
CA ASP A 49 8.42 -12.33 11.94
C ASP A 49 7.70 -13.22 10.91
N TYR A 50 6.91 -14.20 11.38
CA TYR A 50 6.09 -15.04 10.49
C TYR A 50 4.99 -14.23 9.76
N ALA A 51 4.40 -13.22 10.39
CA ALA A 51 3.36 -12.39 9.79
C ALA A 51 3.91 -11.31 8.85
N TYR A 52 5.19 -10.93 9.00
CA TYR A 52 5.79 -9.72 8.45
C TYR A 52 5.61 -9.55 6.94
N HIS A 53 5.63 -10.66 6.18
CA HIS A 53 5.40 -10.68 4.74
C HIS A 53 4.30 -11.66 4.29
N GLN A 54 3.39 -12.03 5.21
CA GLN A 54 2.37 -13.04 4.98
C GLN A 54 0.94 -12.49 5.04
N GLY A 55 0.74 -11.21 4.75
CA GLY A 55 -0.60 -10.63 4.71
C GLY A 55 -0.73 -9.25 5.34
N THR A 56 0.27 -8.77 6.05
CA THR A 56 0.34 -7.38 6.52
C THR A 56 0.33 -6.40 5.36
N ALA A 57 -0.22 -5.21 5.57
CA ALA A 57 -0.33 -4.17 4.55
C ALA A 57 0.78 -3.12 4.72
N TRP A 58 1.43 -2.76 3.62
CA TRP A 58 2.58 -1.86 3.60
C TRP A 58 2.29 -0.61 2.77
N PRO A 59 2.35 0.59 3.36
CA PRO A 59 2.08 1.84 2.64
C PRO A 59 3.05 2.12 1.49
N TRP A 60 4.35 1.82 1.62
CA TRP A 60 5.30 2.11 0.56
C TRP A 60 5.01 1.37 -0.75
N LEU A 61 4.39 0.19 -0.69
CA LEU A 61 3.96 -0.53 -1.88
C LEU A 61 2.89 0.23 -2.67
N MET A 62 2.09 1.07 -1.99
CA MET A 62 1.09 1.91 -2.67
C MET A 62 1.71 2.90 -3.63
N GLY A 63 2.93 3.39 -3.36
CA GLY A 63 3.62 4.30 -4.27
C GLY A 63 3.79 3.71 -5.66
N PHE A 64 4.30 2.49 -5.74
CA PHE A 64 4.47 1.77 -7.01
C PHE A 64 3.12 1.39 -7.65
N TYR A 65 2.16 0.96 -6.83
CA TYR A 65 0.82 0.64 -7.29
C TYR A 65 0.12 1.86 -7.91
N MET A 66 0.12 3.00 -7.23
CA MET A 66 -0.50 4.25 -7.69
C MET A 66 0.15 4.75 -8.98
N GLU A 67 1.48 4.69 -9.09
CA GLU A 67 2.18 5.03 -10.31
C GLU A 67 1.78 4.11 -11.48
N ALA A 68 1.72 2.80 -11.25
CA ALA A 68 1.27 1.83 -12.26
C ALA A 68 -0.18 2.11 -12.67
N TYR A 69 -1.04 2.43 -11.72
CA TYR A 69 -2.44 2.79 -11.96
C TYR A 69 -2.56 4.02 -12.86
N LEU A 70 -1.83 5.10 -12.54
CA LEU A 70 -1.81 6.33 -13.35
C LEU A 70 -1.23 6.11 -14.75
N ARG A 71 -0.24 5.23 -14.90
CA ARG A 71 0.32 4.89 -16.22
C ARG A 71 -0.70 4.20 -17.13
N ILE A 72 -1.61 3.40 -16.57
CA ILE A 72 -2.66 2.68 -17.31
C ILE A 72 -3.88 3.57 -17.55
N TYR A 73 -4.39 4.22 -16.50
CA TYR A 73 -5.67 4.94 -16.51
C TYR A 73 -5.55 6.44 -16.78
N LYS A 74 -4.34 7.01 -16.72
CA LYS A 74 -4.09 8.43 -16.97
C LYS A 74 -4.98 9.32 -16.10
N MET A 75 -5.55 10.38 -16.70
CA MET A 75 -6.46 11.32 -16.02
C MET A 75 -7.67 10.65 -15.37
N SER A 76 -8.22 9.58 -15.95
CA SER A 76 -9.37 8.87 -15.37
C SER A 76 -9.04 8.15 -14.06
N GLY A 77 -7.77 7.95 -13.76
CA GLY A 77 -7.32 7.33 -12.51
C GLY A 77 -7.11 8.29 -11.34
N LEU A 78 -7.10 9.60 -11.57
CA LEU A 78 -6.70 10.58 -10.55
C LEU A 78 -7.57 10.52 -9.30
N SER A 79 -8.89 10.62 -9.43
CA SER A 79 -9.80 10.62 -8.28
C SER A 79 -9.75 9.32 -7.46
N PHE A 80 -9.39 8.20 -8.09
CA PHE A 80 -9.18 6.96 -7.36
C PHE A 80 -7.92 7.05 -6.50
N ILE A 81 -6.81 7.55 -7.03
CA ILE A 81 -5.54 7.69 -6.30
C ILE A 81 -5.68 8.69 -5.15
N GLU A 82 -6.34 9.82 -5.37
CA GLU A 82 -6.62 10.81 -4.33
C GLU A 82 -7.37 10.20 -3.13
N ARG A 83 -8.40 9.42 -3.40
CA ARG A 83 -9.14 8.70 -2.34
C ARG A 83 -8.27 7.72 -1.56
N GLN A 84 -7.30 7.06 -2.21
CA GLN A 84 -6.36 6.18 -1.50
C GLN A 84 -5.42 7.00 -0.58
N LEU A 85 -4.99 8.18 -1.01
CA LEU A 85 -4.15 9.05 -0.18
C LEU A 85 -4.88 9.59 1.04
N ILE A 86 -6.16 9.96 0.94
CA ILE A 86 -7.01 10.36 2.08
C ILE A 86 -7.00 9.26 3.16
N GLY A 87 -7.04 7.98 2.78
CA GLY A 87 -6.96 6.87 3.72
C GLY A 87 -5.68 6.83 4.57
N LEU A 88 -4.60 7.48 4.13
CA LEU A 88 -3.34 7.59 4.87
C LEU A 88 -3.21 8.91 5.64
N GLU A 89 -3.97 9.94 5.29
CA GLU A 89 -3.87 11.27 5.88
C GLU A 89 -4.17 11.25 7.39
N ASP A 90 -5.22 10.55 7.79
CA ASP A 90 -5.59 10.42 9.20
C ASP A 90 -4.47 9.78 10.03
N GLU A 91 -3.69 8.87 9.44
CA GLU A 91 -2.59 8.18 10.13
C GLU A 91 -1.43 9.10 10.51
N LEU A 92 -1.29 10.24 9.83
CA LEU A 92 -0.25 11.23 10.14
C LEU A 92 -0.37 11.85 11.55
N THR A 93 -1.46 11.62 12.22
CA THR A 93 -1.72 12.15 13.58
C THR A 93 -1.92 11.05 14.63
N ILE A 94 -2.02 9.78 14.23
CA ILE A 94 -2.37 8.68 15.14
C ILE A 94 -1.14 8.08 15.83
N HIS A 95 -0.13 7.68 15.06
CA HIS A 95 1.04 6.98 15.60
C HIS A 95 2.22 7.92 15.87
N CYS A 96 2.44 8.87 14.99
CA CYS A 96 3.50 9.87 15.08
C CYS A 96 3.08 11.11 14.29
N ILE A 97 3.36 12.29 14.82
CA ILE A 97 3.03 13.53 14.12
C ILE A 97 3.78 13.60 12.79
N SER A 98 3.03 13.79 11.71
CA SER A 98 3.54 13.91 10.33
C SER A 98 4.35 12.71 9.84
N SER A 99 4.04 11.51 10.32
CA SER A 99 4.69 10.28 9.88
C SER A 99 3.72 9.10 9.79
N LEU A 100 4.17 8.02 9.17
CA LEU A 100 3.41 6.78 9.01
C LEU A 100 4.11 5.64 9.74
N PRO A 101 3.36 4.70 10.36
CA PRO A 101 3.93 3.50 10.94
C PRO A 101 4.54 2.61 9.85
N GLU A 102 5.34 1.64 10.26
CA GLU A 102 6.04 0.73 9.36
C GLU A 102 5.07 -0.07 8.47
N LEU A 103 4.06 -0.66 9.09
CA LEU A 103 3.07 -1.50 8.41
C LEU A 103 1.71 -1.45 9.13
N PHE A 104 0.70 -2.04 8.52
CA PHE A 104 -0.63 -2.20 9.11
C PHE A 104 -1.03 -3.67 9.12
N ASP A 105 -1.90 -4.04 10.08
CA ASP A 105 -2.60 -5.31 9.99
C ASP A 105 -3.34 -5.38 8.64
N GLY A 106 -3.35 -6.54 7.99
CA GLY A 106 -3.93 -6.70 6.66
C GLY A 106 -5.45 -6.80 6.63
N ASN A 107 -6.10 -6.92 7.80
CA ASN A 107 -7.55 -6.96 7.96
C ASN A 107 -8.06 -5.78 8.81
N PRO A 108 -9.35 -5.41 8.66
CA PRO A 108 -9.95 -4.39 9.51
C PRO A 108 -9.75 -4.70 11.02
N PRO A 109 -9.47 -3.68 11.83
CA PRO A 109 -9.53 -2.26 11.54
C PRO A 109 -8.23 -1.66 10.93
N PHE A 110 -7.34 -2.47 10.36
CA PHE A 110 -6.07 -2.05 9.74
C PHE A 110 -5.18 -1.26 10.72
N LYS A 111 -4.93 -1.84 11.87
CA LYS A 111 -4.17 -1.20 12.94
C LYS A 111 -2.70 -1.06 12.57
N GLY A 112 -2.14 0.15 12.78
CA GLY A 112 -0.72 0.42 12.55
C GLY A 112 0.16 -0.37 13.51
N ARG A 113 1.30 -0.86 12.99
CA ARG A 113 2.23 -1.76 13.69
C ARG A 113 3.68 -1.46 13.32
N GLY A 114 4.59 -2.14 14.00
CA GLY A 114 6.02 -2.02 13.77
C GLY A 114 6.58 -0.69 14.29
N ALA A 115 7.55 -0.12 13.60
CA ALA A 115 8.10 1.19 13.95
C ALA A 115 7.03 2.28 13.83
N VAL A 116 6.98 3.19 14.80
CA VAL A 116 5.98 4.27 14.85
C VAL A 116 6.15 5.31 13.76
N SER A 117 7.36 5.43 13.22
CA SER A 117 7.73 6.33 12.11
C SER A 117 8.62 5.57 11.15
N PHE A 118 8.22 5.48 9.88
CA PHE A 118 8.94 4.71 8.87
C PHE A 118 9.17 5.53 7.60
N ALA A 119 10.42 5.92 7.38
CA ALA A 119 10.81 6.85 6.33
C ALA A 119 10.43 6.40 4.91
N MET A 120 10.50 5.11 4.62
CA MET A 120 10.12 4.55 3.31
C MET A 120 8.66 4.84 2.95
N ASN A 121 7.75 4.70 3.93
CA ASN A 121 6.33 4.98 3.72
C ASN A 121 6.10 6.47 3.43
N VAL A 122 6.71 7.35 4.21
CA VAL A 122 6.63 8.80 4.02
C VAL A 122 7.21 9.21 2.67
N ALA A 123 8.38 8.69 2.31
CA ALA A 123 9.05 8.99 1.04
C ALA A 123 8.19 8.61 -0.17
N GLU A 124 7.54 7.45 -0.15
CA GLU A 124 6.68 7.00 -1.25
C GLU A 124 5.38 7.82 -1.35
N VAL A 125 4.79 8.22 -0.24
CA VAL A 125 3.64 9.14 -0.25
C VAL A 125 4.03 10.49 -0.86
N LEU A 126 5.15 11.07 -0.43
CA LEU A 126 5.67 12.33 -1.00
C LEU A 126 5.97 12.19 -2.49
N ARG A 127 6.54 11.06 -2.92
CA ARG A 127 6.81 10.79 -4.34
C ARG A 127 5.52 10.77 -5.16
N ILE A 128 4.46 10.16 -4.66
CA ILE A 128 3.16 10.14 -5.35
C ILE A 128 2.52 11.53 -5.37
N LEU A 129 2.55 12.29 -4.29
CA LEU A 129 2.06 13.67 -4.28
C LEU A 129 2.78 14.52 -5.33
N LYS A 130 4.11 14.39 -5.44
CA LYS A 130 4.89 15.04 -6.49
C LYS A 130 4.54 14.54 -7.89
N LEU A 131 4.19 13.27 -8.05
CA LEU A 131 3.73 12.75 -9.34
C LEU A 131 2.37 13.33 -9.72
N LEU A 132 1.44 13.41 -8.78
CA LEU A 132 0.10 13.98 -8.98
C LEU A 132 0.16 15.46 -9.36
N SER A 133 1.09 16.24 -8.78
CA SER A 133 1.24 17.67 -9.12
C SER A 133 1.56 17.95 -10.60
N LYS A 134 1.88 16.94 -11.39
CA LYS A 134 2.06 17.07 -12.86
C LYS A 134 0.74 17.00 -13.64
N TYR A 135 -0.35 16.67 -12.95
CA TYR A 135 -1.67 16.53 -13.57
C TYR A 135 -2.58 17.73 -13.30
N TYR A 136 -2.13 18.63 -12.42
CA TYR A 136 -2.75 19.91 -12.08
C TYR A 136 -1.87 21.09 -12.52
#